data_8ad233855e44d40750ba700821dff39f
#
_entry.id   8ad233855e44d40750ba700821dff39f
#
_cell.length_a   1.000
_cell.length_b   1.000
_cell.length_c   1.000
_cell.angle_alpha   90.00
_cell.angle_beta   90.00
_cell.angle_gamma   90.00
#
_symmetry.space_group_name_H-M   'P 1'
#
loop_
_entity.id
_entity.type
_entity.pdbx_description
1 polymer ?
#
loop_
_entity_poly.entity_id
_entity_poly.type
_entity_poly.pdbx_seq_one_letter_code
_entity_poly.pdbx_strand_id
1 'polypeptide(L)'
;MPKPQESPVPSAPHHFGAWSKLILAMALLASLTSQAVTPELLILQQQYAKLLNDRVTTVYEASFGQLNTRYLEAVDRSIATVKAAGDLTEVLALETEKNLINDKKPIPEDDADTKGSVKKLRAVYREQLSKLEGQRSTDHAAILGPYLTRLKALEVDLTKTNRVADAKEVMDYRSGLGDAPASIPVSAASNGVLTNSLGMKFLPVKGTTVHFCIHETRRKDFAQYADTAPVAHDNWKKNENHGAPLEDGDNQPAFGIGFADAVAFCEWLSKKEGKTYRLPTDKEWSYAAGIGHKEKWTKGTTPEMRMAQKAGDYPWGKNYPPKTADRVGNYADLSRHEKFEGDPFISDYTDGVVATAPVMSFKQNEQGLYDIGGNVAEWVSDWWNDDKSLYVLRGGSWITSSTDDIRSS
;
A
#
# COMPACT_ATOMS: atom_id res chain seq x y z
N MET A 1 38.51 -15.87 35.85
CA MET A 1 37.31 -16.39 35.19
C MET A 1 36.37 -15.23 34.94
N PRO A 2 36.16 -14.78 33.74
CA PRO A 2 35.19 -13.74 33.43
C PRO A 2 33.78 -14.36 33.38
N LYS A 3 32.80 -13.60 33.92
CA LYS A 3 31.37 -13.94 33.88
C LYS A 3 30.87 -14.02 32.44
N PRO A 4 29.92 -14.91 32.11
CA PRO A 4 29.31 -14.93 30.81
C PRO A 4 28.43 -13.68 30.57
N GLN A 5 28.64 -13.05 29.42
CA GLN A 5 27.83 -11.98 28.91
C GLN A 5 26.46 -12.58 28.51
N GLU A 6 25.39 -12.09 29.12
CA GLU A 6 24.03 -12.37 28.71
C GLU A 6 23.78 -11.72 27.33
N SER A 7 23.47 -12.53 26.35
CA SER A 7 23.01 -12.11 25.02
C SER A 7 21.63 -11.43 25.17
N PRO A 8 21.35 -10.32 24.47
CA PRO A 8 20.04 -9.71 24.51
C PRO A 8 19.00 -10.65 23.88
N VAL A 9 17.91 -10.88 24.62
CA VAL A 9 16.72 -11.61 24.14
C VAL A 9 16.16 -10.87 22.94
N PRO A 10 16.00 -11.49 21.76
CA PRO A 10 15.40 -10.85 20.61
C PRO A 10 13.90 -10.61 20.87
N SER A 11 13.49 -9.36 20.77
CA SER A 11 12.08 -8.94 20.82
C SER A 11 11.26 -9.68 19.76
N ALA A 12 10.11 -10.20 20.16
CA ALA A 12 9.19 -10.97 19.32
C ALA A 12 8.77 -10.18 18.06
N PRO A 13 8.78 -10.79 16.87
CA PRO A 13 8.28 -10.17 15.66
C PRO A 13 6.74 -10.10 15.70
N HIS A 14 6.23 -8.90 15.61
CA HIS A 14 4.83 -8.56 15.76
C HIS A 14 4.03 -8.77 14.47
N HIS A 15 3.34 -9.90 14.31
CA HIS A 15 2.12 -9.97 13.50
C HIS A 15 0.93 -9.22 14.15
N PHE A 16 1.16 -8.62 15.29
CA PHE A 16 0.21 -7.89 16.14
C PHE A 16 -0.02 -6.43 15.75
N GLY A 17 0.66 -5.92 14.70
CA GLY A 17 0.92 -4.48 14.57
C GLY A 17 -0.25 -3.60 14.16
N ALA A 18 -1.20 -4.06 13.36
CA ALA A 18 -2.20 -3.15 12.79
C ALA A 18 -3.42 -2.93 13.71
N TRP A 19 -3.88 -3.98 14.40
CA TRP A 19 -5.07 -3.89 15.24
C TRP A 19 -4.77 -3.43 16.68
N SER A 20 -3.68 -3.88 17.28
CA SER A 20 -3.21 -3.33 18.57
C SER A 20 -2.80 -1.86 18.49
N LYS A 21 -2.35 -1.39 17.29
CA LYS A 21 -2.04 0.03 17.06
C LYS A 21 -3.28 0.88 16.78
N LEU A 22 -4.41 0.32 16.34
CA LEU A 22 -5.67 1.05 16.29
C LEU A 22 -6.13 1.42 17.71
N ILE A 23 -5.93 0.54 18.68
CA ILE A 23 -6.22 0.79 20.10
C ILE A 23 -5.21 1.81 20.67
N LEU A 24 -3.94 1.70 20.30
CA LEU A 24 -2.88 2.63 20.73
C LEU A 24 -2.99 3.98 20.01
N ALA A 25 -3.37 4.04 18.74
CA ALA A 25 -3.60 5.28 18.00
C ALA A 25 -4.82 6.03 18.54
N MET A 26 -5.87 5.35 19.00
CA MET A 26 -6.98 6.01 19.71
C MET A 26 -6.55 6.57 21.07
N ALA A 27 -5.60 5.94 21.76
CA ALA A 27 -5.04 6.46 23.01
C ALA A 27 -4.01 7.58 22.79
N LEU A 28 -3.28 7.61 21.67
CA LEU A 28 -2.28 8.65 21.35
C LEU A 28 -2.89 9.88 20.66
N LEU A 29 -4.02 9.76 19.95
CA LEU A 29 -4.75 10.93 19.42
C LEU A 29 -5.31 11.83 20.54
N ALA A 30 -5.51 11.30 21.74
CA ALA A 30 -5.87 12.07 22.92
C ALA A 30 -4.70 12.91 23.50
N SER A 31 -3.47 12.75 23.03
CA SER A 31 -2.28 13.41 23.60
C SER A 31 -1.67 14.54 22.75
N LEU A 32 -2.21 14.83 21.55
CA LEU A 32 -1.58 15.75 20.59
C LEU A 32 -2.34 17.03 20.27
N THR A 33 -3.50 17.28 20.88
CA THR A 33 -4.14 18.61 20.82
C THR A 33 -4.45 19.11 22.22
N SER A 34 -4.07 20.31 22.53
CA SER A 34 -4.35 21.00 23.81
C SER A 34 -5.83 21.40 23.99
N GLN A 35 -6.75 20.80 23.25
CA GLN A 35 -8.19 20.88 23.44
C GLN A 35 -8.68 19.58 24.08
N ALA A 36 -9.39 19.69 25.19
CA ALA A 36 -9.97 18.54 25.88
C ALA A 36 -10.96 17.85 24.93
N VAL A 37 -10.74 16.55 24.66
CA VAL A 37 -11.64 15.73 23.86
C VAL A 37 -13.04 15.78 24.45
N THR A 38 -14.07 15.99 23.62
CA THR A 38 -15.48 15.95 24.01
C THR A 38 -15.76 14.70 24.86
N PRO A 39 -16.23 14.83 26.11
CA PRO A 39 -16.38 13.68 27.03
C PRO A 39 -17.23 12.55 26.47
N GLU A 40 -18.30 12.88 25.74
CA GLU A 40 -19.18 11.91 25.10
C GLU A 40 -18.47 11.14 23.97
N LEU A 41 -17.59 11.81 23.21
CA LEU A 41 -16.77 11.17 22.20
C LEU A 41 -15.79 10.19 22.82
N LEU A 42 -15.13 10.59 23.92
CA LEU A 42 -14.21 9.72 24.65
C LEU A 42 -14.88 8.43 25.14
N ILE A 43 -16.09 8.54 25.67
CA ILE A 43 -16.88 7.38 26.12
C ILE A 43 -17.18 6.44 24.94
N LEU A 44 -17.59 6.97 23.81
CA LEU A 44 -17.86 6.16 22.61
C LEU A 44 -16.59 5.48 22.09
N GLN A 45 -15.46 6.17 22.11
CA GLN A 45 -14.15 5.60 21.74
C GLN A 45 -13.75 4.44 22.64
N GLN A 46 -13.88 4.59 23.96
CA GLN A 46 -13.57 3.52 24.91
C GLN A 46 -14.49 2.29 24.74
N GLN A 47 -15.78 2.52 24.54
CA GLN A 47 -16.74 1.43 24.28
C GLN A 47 -16.41 0.66 23.00
N TYR A 48 -16.05 1.38 21.93
CA TYR A 48 -15.65 0.78 20.66
C TYR A 48 -14.35 -0.01 20.80
N ALA A 49 -13.34 0.56 21.45
CA ALA A 49 -12.05 -0.10 21.68
C ALA A 49 -12.23 -1.41 22.47
N LYS A 50 -13.09 -1.40 23.50
CA LYS A 50 -13.42 -2.63 24.24
C LYS A 50 -14.09 -3.67 23.37
N LEU A 51 -15.09 -3.30 22.59
CA LEU A 51 -15.78 -4.24 21.70
C LEU A 51 -14.83 -4.80 20.63
N LEU A 52 -13.96 -3.98 20.06
CA LEU A 52 -12.96 -4.38 19.10
C LEU A 52 -12.01 -5.42 19.70
N ASN A 53 -11.50 -5.13 20.91
CA ASN A 53 -10.64 -6.09 21.62
C ASN A 53 -11.34 -7.42 21.89
N ASP A 54 -12.52 -7.38 22.50
CA ASP A 54 -13.20 -8.57 23.01
C ASP A 54 -13.78 -9.45 21.90
N ARG A 55 -14.29 -8.84 20.83
CA ARG A 55 -15.02 -9.58 19.77
C ARG A 55 -14.22 -9.82 18.50
N VAL A 56 -13.15 -9.08 18.27
CA VAL A 56 -12.38 -9.19 17.03
C VAL A 56 -10.94 -9.61 17.32
N THR A 57 -10.20 -8.81 18.11
CA THR A 57 -8.77 -9.04 18.30
C THR A 57 -8.50 -10.33 19.03
N THR A 58 -9.07 -10.51 20.21
CA THR A 58 -8.85 -11.71 21.07
C THR A 58 -9.31 -13.00 20.36
N VAL A 59 -10.45 -12.94 19.66
CA VAL A 59 -10.99 -14.10 18.93
C VAL A 59 -10.10 -14.48 17.75
N TYR A 60 -9.64 -13.48 17.00
CA TYR A 60 -8.71 -13.70 15.88
C TYR A 60 -7.38 -14.29 16.36
N GLU A 61 -6.78 -13.73 17.40
CA GLU A 61 -5.51 -14.19 17.96
C GLU A 61 -5.58 -15.64 18.44
N ALA A 62 -6.64 -16.01 19.13
CA ALA A 62 -6.85 -17.38 19.57
C ALA A 62 -6.98 -18.35 18.39
N SER A 63 -7.73 -17.97 17.36
CA SER A 63 -7.94 -18.77 16.16
C SER A 63 -6.68 -18.87 15.29
N PHE A 64 -5.91 -17.80 15.20
CA PHE A 64 -4.62 -17.77 14.52
C PHE A 64 -3.58 -18.67 15.22
N GLY A 65 -3.54 -18.63 16.56
CA GLY A 65 -2.72 -19.55 17.35
C GLY A 65 -3.07 -21.01 17.09
N GLN A 66 -4.36 -21.35 17.03
CA GLN A 66 -4.81 -22.71 16.70
C GLN A 66 -4.44 -23.12 15.27
N LEU A 67 -4.53 -22.20 14.30
CA LEU A 67 -4.12 -22.47 12.92
C LEU A 67 -2.64 -22.82 12.86
N ASN A 68 -1.77 -22.05 13.52
CA ASN A 68 -0.34 -22.32 13.58
C ASN A 68 -0.02 -23.68 14.24
N THR A 69 -0.71 -24.02 15.33
CA THR A 69 -0.54 -25.32 15.99
C THR A 69 -0.89 -26.48 15.05
N ARG A 70 -2.03 -26.42 14.36
CA ARG A 70 -2.46 -27.43 13.38
C ARG A 70 -1.50 -27.54 12.20
N TYR A 71 -0.95 -26.42 11.77
CA TYR A 71 0.05 -26.40 10.71
C TYR A 71 1.34 -27.10 11.11
N LEU A 72 1.89 -26.79 12.31
CA LEU A 72 3.06 -27.48 12.87
C LEU A 72 2.83 -28.98 12.98
N GLU A 73 1.69 -29.42 13.47
CA GLU A 73 1.35 -30.84 13.53
C GLU A 73 1.29 -31.51 12.14
N ALA A 74 0.82 -30.78 11.11
CA ALA A 74 0.80 -31.28 9.74
C ALA A 74 2.22 -31.38 9.16
N VAL A 75 3.09 -30.39 9.44
CA VAL A 75 4.51 -30.43 9.07
C VAL A 75 5.20 -31.61 9.74
N ASP A 76 4.98 -31.85 11.03
CA ASP A 76 5.59 -32.97 11.76
C ASP A 76 5.15 -34.34 11.21
N ARG A 77 3.88 -34.51 10.86
CA ARG A 77 3.39 -35.74 10.19
C ARG A 77 4.07 -35.93 8.83
N SER A 78 4.25 -34.85 8.06
CA SER A 78 4.94 -34.92 6.77
C SER A 78 6.41 -35.27 6.93
N ILE A 79 7.11 -34.69 7.91
CA ILE A 79 8.51 -35.06 8.25
C ILE A 79 8.62 -36.55 8.56
N ALA A 80 7.73 -37.09 9.39
CA ALA A 80 7.74 -38.53 9.72
C ALA A 80 7.57 -39.40 8.48
N THR A 81 6.66 -39.01 7.57
CA THR A 81 6.40 -39.74 6.34
C THR A 81 7.60 -39.74 5.40
N VAL A 82 8.24 -38.57 5.17
CA VAL A 82 9.38 -38.48 4.25
C VAL A 82 10.66 -39.07 4.84
N LYS A 83 10.83 -39.03 6.18
CA LYS A 83 11.92 -39.78 6.88
C LYS A 83 11.80 -41.29 6.65
N ALA A 84 10.59 -41.83 6.71
CA ALA A 84 10.37 -43.24 6.43
C ALA A 84 10.65 -43.62 4.96
N ALA A 85 10.48 -42.66 4.03
CA ALA A 85 10.82 -42.83 2.62
C ALA A 85 12.31 -42.58 2.29
N GLY A 86 13.09 -42.09 3.23
CA GLY A 86 14.53 -41.83 3.08
C GLY A 86 14.86 -40.57 2.26
N ASP A 87 13.91 -39.65 2.07
CA ASP A 87 14.13 -38.43 1.31
C ASP A 87 14.65 -37.29 2.21
N LEU A 88 15.99 -37.22 2.33
CA LEU A 88 16.66 -36.21 3.14
C LEU A 88 16.35 -34.76 2.67
N THR A 89 16.22 -34.55 1.37
CA THR A 89 16.00 -33.22 0.80
C THR A 89 14.61 -32.66 1.20
N GLU A 90 13.57 -33.49 1.12
CA GLU A 90 12.23 -33.13 1.59
C GLU A 90 12.20 -32.95 3.12
N VAL A 91 12.94 -33.76 3.89
CA VAL A 91 13.05 -33.60 5.34
C VAL A 91 13.61 -32.24 5.70
N LEU A 92 14.73 -31.82 5.09
CA LEU A 92 15.37 -30.54 5.38
C LEU A 92 14.46 -29.34 5.00
N ALA A 93 13.70 -29.45 3.90
CA ALA A 93 12.75 -28.44 3.51
C ALA A 93 11.60 -28.28 4.53
N LEU A 94 11.07 -29.39 5.03
CA LEU A 94 10.01 -29.38 6.04
C LEU A 94 10.51 -28.91 7.42
N GLU A 95 11.74 -29.26 7.81
CA GLU A 95 12.36 -28.73 9.04
C GLU A 95 12.58 -27.20 8.94
N THR A 96 12.97 -26.72 7.76
CA THR A 96 13.04 -25.27 7.50
C THR A 96 11.69 -24.61 7.66
N GLU A 97 10.64 -25.20 7.09
CA GLU A 97 9.26 -24.71 7.21
C GLU A 97 8.79 -24.67 8.67
N LYS A 98 9.07 -25.71 9.44
CA LYS A 98 8.78 -25.79 10.87
C LYS A 98 9.44 -24.63 11.64
N ASN A 99 10.69 -24.34 11.34
CA ASN A 99 11.45 -23.27 11.98
C ASN A 99 10.86 -21.89 11.66
N LEU A 100 10.33 -21.64 10.43
CA LEU A 100 9.65 -20.39 10.11
C LEU A 100 8.48 -20.10 11.07
N ILE A 101 7.65 -21.10 11.35
CA ILE A 101 6.52 -20.92 12.26
C ILE A 101 6.98 -20.76 13.72
N ASN A 102 7.93 -21.56 14.18
CA ASN A 102 8.46 -21.46 15.54
C ASN A 102 9.12 -20.11 15.79
N ASP A 103 9.85 -19.59 14.81
CA ASP A 103 10.47 -18.27 14.85
C ASP A 103 9.48 -17.12 14.60
N LYS A 104 8.20 -17.43 14.40
CA LYS A 104 7.14 -16.47 14.04
C LYS A 104 7.45 -15.66 12.78
N LYS A 105 8.17 -16.25 11.84
CA LYS A 105 8.46 -15.65 10.53
C LYS A 105 7.31 -15.87 9.56
N PRO A 106 7.09 -14.95 8.61
CA PRO A 106 6.08 -15.14 7.58
C PRO A 106 6.42 -16.35 6.71
N ILE A 107 5.40 -17.09 6.28
CA ILE A 107 5.56 -18.16 5.30
C ILE A 107 5.83 -17.50 3.94
N PRO A 108 6.99 -17.79 3.30
CA PRO A 108 7.33 -17.20 2.02
C PRO A 108 6.43 -17.71 0.90
N GLU A 109 6.39 -16.99 -0.21
CA GLU A 109 5.75 -17.48 -1.43
C GLU A 109 6.48 -18.72 -1.98
N ASP A 110 5.74 -19.53 -2.73
CA ASP A 110 6.30 -20.72 -3.34
C ASP A 110 7.04 -20.35 -4.63
N ASP A 111 8.25 -20.83 -4.77
CA ASP A 111 9.09 -20.70 -5.96
C ASP A 111 9.23 -22.03 -6.71
N ALA A 112 10.09 -22.06 -7.73
CA ALA A 112 10.35 -23.27 -8.51
C ALA A 112 11.00 -24.38 -7.67
N ASP A 113 11.81 -23.99 -6.68
CA ASP A 113 12.62 -24.91 -5.85
C ASP A 113 11.85 -25.39 -4.60
N THR A 114 10.70 -24.77 -4.30
CA THR A 114 9.86 -25.16 -3.17
C THR A 114 9.35 -26.59 -3.35
N LYS A 115 9.62 -27.45 -2.37
CA LYS A 115 9.27 -28.87 -2.42
C LYS A 115 7.76 -29.10 -2.44
N GLY A 116 7.35 -30.18 -3.11
CA GLY A 116 5.93 -30.49 -3.33
C GLY A 116 5.14 -30.73 -2.03
N SER A 117 5.75 -31.29 -1.01
CA SER A 117 5.16 -31.47 0.32
C SER A 117 4.90 -30.10 1.00
N VAL A 118 5.88 -29.20 0.94
CA VAL A 118 5.80 -27.84 1.50
C VAL A 118 4.73 -27.03 0.77
N LYS A 119 4.69 -27.06 -0.57
CA LYS A 119 3.64 -26.38 -1.37
C LYS A 119 2.24 -26.78 -0.96
N LYS A 120 2.00 -28.09 -0.77
CA LYS A 120 0.69 -28.61 -0.36
C LYS A 120 0.27 -28.09 1.03
N LEU A 121 1.19 -28.11 1.98
CA LEU A 121 0.95 -27.62 3.33
C LEU A 121 0.68 -26.12 3.34
N ARG A 122 1.49 -25.34 2.65
CA ARG A 122 1.32 -23.88 2.52
C ARG A 122 -0.01 -23.49 1.86
N ALA A 123 -0.43 -24.23 0.83
CA ALA A 123 -1.71 -23.97 0.16
C ALA A 123 -2.89 -24.10 1.14
N VAL A 124 -2.92 -25.16 1.94
CA VAL A 124 -3.95 -25.36 2.95
C VAL A 124 -3.90 -24.29 4.04
N TYR A 125 -2.69 -23.96 4.52
CA TYR A 125 -2.51 -22.93 5.54
C TYR A 125 -3.00 -21.56 5.05
N ARG A 126 -2.60 -21.13 3.84
CA ARG A 126 -3.01 -19.85 3.24
C ARG A 126 -4.52 -19.76 3.03
N GLU A 127 -5.15 -20.86 2.62
CA GLU A 127 -6.61 -20.92 2.49
C GLU A 127 -7.32 -20.70 3.84
N GLN A 128 -6.85 -21.37 4.89
CA GLN A 128 -7.44 -21.23 6.24
C GLN A 128 -7.14 -19.85 6.83
N LEU A 129 -5.94 -19.30 6.60
CA LEU A 129 -5.59 -17.95 7.02
C LEU A 129 -6.49 -16.90 6.35
N SER A 130 -6.72 -17.03 5.05
CA SER A 130 -7.62 -16.15 4.30
C SER A 130 -9.06 -16.18 4.84
N LYS A 131 -9.57 -17.35 5.18
CA LYS A 131 -10.90 -17.49 5.83
C LYS A 131 -10.94 -16.79 7.18
N LEU A 132 -9.89 -16.96 7.98
CA LEU A 132 -9.80 -16.35 9.30
C LEU A 132 -9.73 -14.82 9.23
N GLU A 133 -8.99 -14.29 8.26
CA GLU A 133 -8.91 -12.86 8.01
C GLU A 133 -10.23 -12.27 7.47
N GLY A 134 -10.92 -13.01 6.60
CA GLY A 134 -12.26 -12.67 6.15
C GLY A 134 -13.27 -12.61 7.30
N GLN A 135 -13.23 -13.57 8.23
CA GLN A 135 -14.08 -13.55 9.41
C GLN A 135 -13.76 -12.34 10.31
N ARG A 136 -12.47 -12.06 10.56
CA ARG A 136 -12.06 -10.88 11.33
C ARG A 136 -12.60 -9.59 10.74
N SER A 137 -12.52 -9.46 9.41
CA SER A 137 -13.05 -8.29 8.70
C SER A 137 -14.56 -8.15 8.85
N THR A 138 -15.30 -9.26 8.78
CA THR A 138 -16.74 -9.31 8.98
C THR A 138 -17.12 -8.90 10.40
N ASP A 139 -16.45 -9.48 11.40
CA ASP A 139 -16.68 -9.19 12.82
C ASP A 139 -16.39 -7.73 13.16
N HIS A 140 -15.32 -7.16 12.56
CA HIS A 140 -15.00 -5.74 12.68
C HIS A 140 -16.10 -4.86 12.08
N ALA A 141 -16.54 -5.15 10.85
CA ALA A 141 -17.60 -4.40 10.20
C ALA A 141 -18.91 -4.41 11.01
N ALA A 142 -19.22 -5.52 11.65
CA ALA A 142 -20.40 -5.67 12.50
C ALA A 142 -20.39 -4.74 13.74
N ILE A 143 -19.23 -4.33 14.22
CA ILE A 143 -19.13 -3.36 15.34
C ILE A 143 -18.90 -1.93 14.85
N LEU A 144 -18.21 -1.74 13.72
CA LEU A 144 -17.90 -0.42 13.16
C LEU A 144 -19.16 0.31 12.68
N GLY A 145 -20.06 -0.35 11.96
CA GLY A 145 -21.30 0.26 11.44
C GLY A 145 -22.17 0.90 12.53
N PRO A 146 -22.56 0.16 13.59
CA PRO A 146 -23.28 0.73 14.75
C PRO A 146 -22.51 1.85 15.44
N TYR A 147 -21.19 1.77 15.51
CA TYR A 147 -20.35 2.81 16.10
C TYR A 147 -20.41 4.11 15.30
N LEU A 148 -20.27 4.05 13.98
CA LEU A 148 -20.39 5.22 13.08
C LEU A 148 -21.78 5.86 13.17
N THR A 149 -22.84 5.06 13.33
CA THR A 149 -24.21 5.54 13.53
C THR A 149 -24.33 6.33 14.85
N ARG A 150 -23.72 5.85 15.93
CA ARG A 150 -23.69 6.57 17.23
C ARG A 150 -22.89 7.87 17.15
N LEU A 151 -21.74 7.87 16.47
CA LEU A 151 -20.97 9.10 16.26
C LEU A 151 -21.78 10.14 15.47
N LYS A 152 -22.51 9.70 14.43
CA LYS A 152 -23.38 10.62 13.68
C LYS A 152 -24.52 11.16 14.54
N ALA A 153 -25.11 10.35 15.39
CA ALA A 153 -26.14 10.80 16.33
C ALA A 153 -25.58 11.84 17.32
N LEU A 154 -24.39 11.61 17.88
CA LEU A 154 -23.71 12.53 18.77
C LEU A 154 -23.40 13.88 18.06
N GLU A 155 -22.88 13.84 16.82
CA GLU A 155 -22.65 15.03 15.98
C GLU A 155 -23.92 15.89 15.84
N VAL A 156 -25.04 15.24 15.54
CA VAL A 156 -26.36 15.91 15.40
C VAL A 156 -26.83 16.50 16.72
N ASP A 157 -26.69 15.80 17.82
CA ASP A 157 -27.12 16.26 19.16
C ASP A 157 -26.30 17.45 19.64
N LEU A 158 -24.98 17.41 19.51
CA LEU A 158 -24.07 18.50 19.82
C LEU A 158 -24.37 19.74 18.94
N THR A 159 -24.71 19.57 17.69
CA THR A 159 -25.14 20.66 16.80
C THR A 159 -26.43 21.30 17.29
N LYS A 160 -27.45 20.51 17.66
CA LYS A 160 -28.74 21.00 18.17
C LYS A 160 -28.61 21.73 19.50
N THR A 161 -27.64 21.34 20.32
CA THR A 161 -27.36 21.98 21.64
C THR A 161 -26.37 23.16 21.53
N ASN A 162 -26.11 23.64 20.32
CA ASN A 162 -25.20 24.75 20.01
C ASN A 162 -23.71 24.51 20.42
N ARG A 163 -23.31 23.25 20.54
CA ARG A 163 -21.90 22.83 20.81
C ARG A 163 -21.20 22.56 19.48
N VAL A 164 -21.09 23.58 18.63
CA VAL A 164 -20.66 23.44 17.22
C VAL A 164 -19.21 22.99 17.10
N ALA A 165 -18.33 23.44 18.02
CA ALA A 165 -16.92 23.02 18.03
C ALA A 165 -16.79 21.51 18.33
N ASP A 166 -17.54 21.02 19.33
CA ASP A 166 -17.56 19.60 19.70
C ASP A 166 -18.19 18.75 18.62
N ALA A 167 -19.25 19.23 17.96
CA ALA A 167 -19.87 18.57 16.82
C ALA A 167 -18.87 18.40 15.64
N LYS A 168 -18.06 19.45 15.39
CA LYS A 168 -17.01 19.39 14.37
C LYS A 168 -15.92 18.36 14.72
N GLU A 169 -15.49 18.30 15.98
CA GLU A 169 -14.53 17.28 16.44
C GLU A 169 -15.07 15.87 16.19
N VAL A 170 -16.32 15.59 16.54
CA VAL A 170 -16.96 14.29 16.29
C VAL A 170 -17.05 13.97 14.80
N MET A 171 -17.41 14.97 13.98
CA MET A 171 -17.48 14.84 12.53
C MET A 171 -16.11 14.52 11.93
N ASP A 172 -15.07 15.26 12.30
CA ASP A 172 -13.70 15.06 11.83
C ASP A 172 -13.18 13.68 12.23
N TYR A 173 -13.42 13.27 13.49
CA TYR A 173 -13.08 11.92 13.96
C TYR A 173 -13.82 10.82 13.19
N ARG A 174 -15.15 10.96 13.00
CA ARG A 174 -15.97 10.00 12.25
C ARG A 174 -15.52 9.89 10.79
N SER A 175 -15.21 11.00 10.15
CA SER A 175 -14.71 11.03 8.76
C SER A 175 -13.35 10.33 8.62
N GLY A 176 -12.51 10.40 9.65
CA GLY A 176 -11.25 9.65 9.71
C GLY A 176 -11.42 8.13 9.84
N LEU A 177 -12.58 7.65 10.30
CA LEU A 177 -12.90 6.22 10.37
C LEU A 177 -13.46 5.65 9.05
N GLY A 178 -13.81 6.51 8.10
CA GLY A 178 -14.45 6.17 6.83
C GLY A 178 -15.98 6.07 6.94
N ASP A 179 -16.69 6.60 5.94
CA ASP A 179 -18.12 6.38 5.83
C ASP A 179 -18.38 4.91 5.48
N ALA A 180 -18.79 4.10 6.47
CA ALA A 180 -19.35 2.79 6.18
C ALA A 180 -20.73 3.02 5.54
N PRO A 181 -20.99 2.54 4.32
CA PRO A 181 -22.30 2.68 3.71
C PRO A 181 -23.33 1.91 4.54
N ALA A 182 -24.45 2.60 4.83
CA ALA A 182 -25.62 1.96 5.39
C ALA A 182 -26.12 0.90 4.39
N SER A 183 -26.25 -0.34 4.86
CA SER A 183 -26.83 -1.49 4.17
C SER A 183 -26.23 -1.85 2.80
N ILE A 184 -25.24 -2.78 2.82
CA ILE A 184 -24.89 -3.56 1.63
C ILE A 184 -25.54 -4.94 1.76
N PRO A 185 -26.30 -5.40 0.77
CA PRO A 185 -26.71 -6.80 0.71
C PRO A 185 -25.46 -7.67 0.60
N VAL A 186 -25.45 -8.76 1.38
CA VAL A 186 -24.40 -9.79 1.34
C VAL A 186 -24.34 -10.36 -0.07
N SER A 187 -23.41 -9.89 -0.86
CA SER A 187 -23.02 -10.48 -2.13
C SER A 187 -21.57 -10.16 -2.40
N ALA A 188 -20.76 -11.20 -2.41
CA ALA A 188 -19.48 -11.39 -3.06
C ALA A 188 -18.34 -10.40 -2.74
N ALA A 189 -17.25 -10.97 -2.20
CA ALA A 189 -15.85 -10.52 -2.30
C ALA A 189 -15.56 -9.09 -1.85
N SER A 190 -15.07 -8.94 -0.61
CA SER A 190 -14.26 -7.80 -0.22
C SER A 190 -13.13 -7.64 -1.24
N ASN A 191 -13.23 -6.64 -2.09
CA ASN A 191 -12.13 -6.21 -2.97
C ASN A 191 -10.97 -5.80 -2.07
N GLY A 192 -9.95 -6.61 -1.89
CA GLY A 192 -8.76 -6.52 -1.07
C GLY A 192 -8.08 -5.15 -0.90
N VAL A 193 -8.85 -4.11 -0.63
CA VAL A 193 -8.37 -2.76 -0.38
C VAL A 193 -7.73 -2.70 1.00
N LEU A 194 -6.45 -2.39 1.06
CA LEU A 194 -5.73 -2.13 2.30
C LEU A 194 -5.59 -0.61 2.48
N THR A 195 -5.71 -0.14 3.71
CA THR A 195 -5.40 1.25 4.06
C THR A 195 -4.32 1.25 5.14
N ASN A 196 -3.26 2.03 4.95
CA ASN A 196 -2.18 2.13 5.92
C ASN A 196 -2.43 3.26 6.96
N SER A 197 -1.50 3.42 7.90
CA SER A 197 -1.59 4.44 8.97
C SER A 197 -1.49 5.88 8.46
N LEU A 198 -1.05 6.11 7.24
CA LEU A 198 -1.01 7.41 6.59
C LEU A 198 -2.31 7.71 5.80
N GLY A 199 -3.26 6.77 5.81
CA GLY A 199 -4.49 6.86 5.02
C GLY A 199 -4.28 6.58 3.53
N MET A 200 -3.11 6.04 3.13
CA MET A 200 -2.87 5.57 1.76
C MET A 200 -3.64 4.27 1.55
N LYS A 201 -4.36 4.18 0.45
CA LYS A 201 -5.13 3.00 0.06
C LYS A 201 -4.33 2.16 -0.94
N PHE A 202 -4.42 0.84 -0.81
CA PHE A 202 -3.73 -0.11 -1.67
C PHE A 202 -4.73 -1.12 -2.23
N LEU A 203 -4.66 -1.37 -3.53
CA LEU A 203 -5.47 -2.37 -4.22
C LEU A 203 -4.61 -3.55 -4.66
N PRO A 204 -5.15 -4.79 -4.64
CA PRO A 204 -4.49 -5.92 -5.25
C PRO A 204 -4.40 -5.71 -6.76
N VAL A 205 -3.22 -5.90 -7.33
CA VAL A 205 -3.00 -5.80 -8.76
C VAL A 205 -3.14 -7.18 -9.41
N LYS A 206 -4.09 -7.31 -10.32
CA LYS A 206 -4.39 -8.56 -11.02
C LYS A 206 -3.16 -9.06 -11.81
N GLY A 207 -2.81 -10.33 -11.61
CA GLY A 207 -1.63 -10.94 -12.23
C GLY A 207 -0.36 -10.84 -11.39
N THR A 208 -0.46 -10.26 -10.19
CA THR A 208 0.61 -10.19 -9.19
C THR A 208 0.12 -10.67 -7.83
N THR A 209 1.03 -10.74 -6.85
CA THR A 209 0.72 -11.04 -5.44
C THR A 209 0.81 -9.81 -4.56
N VAL A 210 0.97 -8.61 -5.15
CA VAL A 210 1.19 -7.36 -4.42
C VAL A 210 -0.02 -6.44 -4.49
N HIS A 211 -0.06 -5.50 -3.55
CA HIS A 211 -1.01 -4.38 -3.55
C HIS A 211 -0.26 -3.10 -3.91
N PHE A 212 -0.83 -2.31 -4.80
CA PHE A 212 -0.32 -0.99 -5.14
C PHE A 212 -1.09 0.09 -4.40
N CYS A 213 -0.40 1.15 -3.99
CA CYS A 213 -1.07 2.39 -3.60
C CYS A 213 -1.89 2.89 -4.78
N ILE A 214 -3.12 3.36 -4.51
CA ILE A 214 -4.02 3.82 -5.57
C ILE A 214 -3.58 5.13 -6.23
N HIS A 215 -2.62 5.82 -5.67
CA HIS A 215 -2.09 7.10 -6.13
C HIS A 215 -0.59 7.20 -5.82
N GLU A 216 0.10 8.11 -6.45
CA GLU A 216 1.47 8.48 -6.15
C GLU A 216 1.64 8.86 -4.67
N THR A 217 2.82 8.64 -4.08
CA THR A 217 3.09 9.06 -2.69
C THR A 217 2.95 10.57 -2.58
N ARG A 218 2.05 11.04 -1.68
CA ARG A 218 1.76 12.47 -1.53
C ARG A 218 2.82 13.14 -0.67
N ARG A 219 2.95 14.45 -0.83
CA ARG A 219 3.83 15.28 0.01
C ARG A 219 3.56 15.09 1.50
N LYS A 220 2.30 15.08 1.94
CA LYS A 220 1.94 14.84 3.33
C LYS A 220 2.30 13.45 3.82
N ASP A 221 2.30 12.43 2.95
CA ASP A 221 2.71 11.08 3.31
C ASP A 221 4.23 10.99 3.49
N PHE A 222 4.98 11.58 2.55
CA PHE A 222 6.44 11.62 2.60
C PHE A 222 6.96 12.51 3.72
N ALA A 223 6.28 13.60 4.05
CA ALA A 223 6.62 14.50 5.16
C ALA A 223 6.71 13.75 6.50
N GLN A 224 5.82 12.79 6.74
CA GLN A 224 5.86 11.96 7.95
C GLN A 224 7.17 11.17 8.11
N TYR A 225 7.78 10.76 7.00
CA TYR A 225 9.11 10.15 7.02
C TYR A 225 10.21 11.20 7.19
N ALA A 226 10.16 12.27 6.42
CA ALA A 226 11.17 13.32 6.39
C ALA A 226 11.30 14.06 7.73
N ASP A 227 10.25 14.07 8.56
CA ASP A 227 10.31 14.58 9.94
C ASP A 227 11.12 13.67 10.89
N THR A 228 11.40 12.43 10.50
CA THR A 228 12.09 11.43 11.33
C THR A 228 13.51 11.10 10.85
N ALA A 229 13.87 11.51 9.63
CA ALA A 229 15.15 11.19 9.02
C ALA A 229 15.58 12.28 8.03
N PRO A 230 16.90 12.52 7.87
CA PRO A 230 17.38 13.43 6.83
C PRO A 230 17.07 12.87 5.44
N VAL A 231 16.62 13.73 4.55
CA VAL A 231 16.41 13.45 3.12
C VAL A 231 17.39 14.25 2.28
N ALA A 232 17.79 13.71 1.12
CA ALA A 232 18.84 14.26 0.30
C ALA A 232 18.49 15.64 -0.30
N HIS A 233 17.20 15.88 -0.60
CA HIS A 233 16.75 17.10 -1.25
C HIS A 233 15.41 17.60 -0.69
N ASP A 234 15.23 18.92 -0.67
CA ASP A 234 14.01 19.59 -0.19
C ASP A 234 13.04 19.98 -1.32
N ASN A 235 13.28 19.55 -2.55
CA ASN A 235 12.45 19.92 -3.70
C ASN A 235 10.98 19.52 -3.54
N TRP A 236 10.72 18.41 -2.85
CA TRP A 236 9.38 17.93 -2.57
C TRP A 236 8.54 18.85 -1.67
N LYS A 237 9.19 19.81 -0.95
CA LYS A 237 8.52 20.80 -0.08
C LYS A 237 8.08 22.05 -0.82
N LYS A 238 8.58 22.31 -2.02
CA LYS A 238 8.33 23.55 -2.74
C LYS A 238 6.86 23.65 -3.15
N ASN A 239 6.30 24.86 -3.01
CA ASN A 239 4.95 25.17 -3.48
C ASN A 239 4.93 25.67 -4.93
N GLU A 240 5.99 25.40 -5.66
CA GLU A 240 6.12 25.66 -7.07
C GLU A 240 6.93 24.54 -7.75
N ASN A 241 6.72 24.37 -9.03
CA ASN A 241 7.55 23.51 -9.85
C ASN A 241 7.92 24.25 -11.14
N HIS A 242 9.21 24.48 -11.36
CA HIS A 242 9.72 25.29 -12.46
C HIS A 242 9.08 26.69 -12.55
N GLY A 243 8.79 27.33 -11.40
CA GLY A 243 8.16 28.64 -11.35
C GLY A 243 6.64 28.64 -11.58
N ALA A 244 6.00 27.48 -11.73
CA ALA A 244 4.55 27.34 -11.73
C ALA A 244 4.06 27.02 -10.31
N PRO A 245 3.13 27.78 -9.74
CA PRO A 245 2.60 27.51 -8.40
C PRO A 245 1.81 26.20 -8.40
N LEU A 246 1.89 25.48 -7.27
CA LEU A 246 1.19 24.23 -7.07
C LEU A 246 -0.05 24.44 -6.21
N GLU A 247 -1.18 23.90 -6.64
CA GLU A 247 -2.41 23.86 -5.86
C GLU A 247 -2.41 22.68 -4.87
N ASP A 248 -3.16 22.79 -3.77
CA ASP A 248 -3.33 21.73 -2.75
C ASP A 248 -2.03 21.00 -2.39
N GLY A 249 -1.07 21.77 -1.81
CA GLY A 249 0.29 21.32 -1.55
C GLY A 249 0.43 19.96 -0.84
N ASP A 250 -0.46 19.62 0.08
CA ASP A 250 -0.45 18.36 0.83
C ASP A 250 -0.79 17.14 -0.03
N ASN A 251 -1.65 17.30 -1.01
CA ASN A 251 -2.07 16.25 -1.93
C ASN A 251 -1.28 16.23 -3.25
N GLN A 252 -0.31 17.13 -3.42
CA GLN A 252 0.65 17.03 -4.52
C GLN A 252 1.50 15.75 -4.37
N PRO A 253 1.94 15.12 -5.48
CA PRO A 253 2.93 14.04 -5.41
C PRO A 253 4.24 14.55 -4.82
N ALA A 254 4.93 13.68 -4.09
CA ALA A 254 6.28 13.96 -3.59
C ALA A 254 7.27 13.82 -4.75
N PHE A 255 7.47 14.88 -5.52
CA PHE A 255 8.38 14.90 -6.67
C PHE A 255 9.80 15.30 -6.29
N GLY A 256 10.78 15.02 -7.17
CA GLY A 256 12.19 15.33 -6.92
C GLY A 256 12.81 14.48 -5.80
N ILE A 257 12.24 13.31 -5.54
CA ILE A 257 12.72 12.33 -4.56
C ILE A 257 13.77 11.45 -5.22
N GLY A 258 14.94 11.31 -4.58
CA GLY A 258 15.96 10.36 -5.00
C GLY A 258 15.55 8.90 -4.74
N PHE A 259 16.11 7.97 -5.52
CA PHE A 259 15.82 6.53 -5.34
C PHE A 259 16.08 6.04 -3.91
N ALA A 260 17.20 6.45 -3.31
CA ALA A 260 17.56 6.08 -1.94
C ALA A 260 16.51 6.57 -0.92
N ASP A 261 15.99 7.81 -1.07
CA ASP A 261 14.97 8.36 -0.18
C ASP A 261 13.62 7.65 -0.38
N ALA A 262 13.28 7.26 -1.62
CA ALA A 262 12.07 6.48 -1.90
C ALA A 262 12.13 5.08 -1.25
N VAL A 263 13.28 4.40 -1.33
CA VAL A 263 13.51 3.12 -0.65
C VAL A 263 13.43 3.30 0.87
N ALA A 264 14.10 4.32 1.41
CA ALA A 264 14.13 4.59 2.85
C ALA A 264 12.72 4.95 3.39
N PHE A 265 11.89 5.66 2.62
CA PHE A 265 10.47 5.86 2.95
C PHE A 265 9.72 4.52 3.06
N CYS A 266 9.90 3.62 2.11
CA CYS A 266 9.27 2.30 2.13
C CYS A 266 9.73 1.47 3.34
N GLU A 267 11.03 1.48 3.65
CA GLU A 267 11.61 0.80 4.82
C GLU A 267 11.10 1.40 6.13
N TRP A 268 11.06 2.72 6.23
CA TRP A 268 10.49 3.42 7.39
C TRP A 268 9.02 3.05 7.58
N LEU A 269 8.23 3.05 6.51
CA LEU A 269 6.82 2.69 6.56
C LEU A 269 6.64 1.21 6.93
N SER A 270 7.50 0.34 6.42
CA SER A 270 7.53 -1.08 6.77
C SER A 270 7.81 -1.28 8.25
N LYS A 271 8.81 -0.59 8.78
CA LYS A 271 9.17 -0.62 10.20
C LYS A 271 8.08 -0.01 11.07
N LYS A 272 7.47 1.08 10.62
CA LYS A 272 6.36 1.77 11.31
C LYS A 272 5.14 0.86 11.45
N GLU A 273 4.83 0.06 10.44
CA GLU A 273 3.60 -0.72 10.37
C GLU A 273 3.76 -2.23 10.60
N GLY A 274 4.99 -2.72 10.63
CA GLY A 274 5.25 -4.15 10.73
C GLY A 274 4.75 -4.93 9.50
N LYS A 275 4.66 -4.27 8.33
CA LYS A 275 4.29 -4.83 7.03
C LYS A 275 5.43 -4.57 6.05
N THR A 276 5.45 -5.29 4.94
CA THR A 276 6.44 -5.03 3.89
C THR A 276 5.90 -4.01 2.91
N TYR A 277 6.50 -2.80 2.91
CA TYR A 277 6.35 -1.79 1.87
C TYR A 277 7.66 -1.71 1.10
N ARG A 278 7.59 -1.64 -0.20
CA ARG A 278 8.73 -1.51 -1.09
C ARG A 278 8.34 -0.86 -2.40
N LEU A 279 9.31 -0.41 -3.16
CA LEU A 279 9.09 -0.04 -4.54
C LEU A 279 8.62 -1.28 -5.34
N PRO A 280 7.75 -1.10 -6.34
CA PRO A 280 7.37 -2.20 -7.22
C PRO A 280 8.57 -2.64 -8.06
N THR A 281 8.56 -3.88 -8.52
CA THR A 281 9.42 -4.29 -9.64
C THR A 281 8.88 -3.73 -10.95
N ASP A 282 9.72 -3.65 -11.97
CA ASP A 282 9.35 -3.22 -13.32
C ASP A 282 8.19 -4.07 -13.87
N LYS A 283 8.24 -5.38 -13.62
CA LYS A 283 7.16 -6.31 -13.97
C LYS A 283 5.86 -6.02 -13.23
N GLU A 284 5.92 -5.79 -11.92
CA GLU A 284 4.74 -5.48 -11.11
C GLU A 284 4.10 -4.16 -11.56
N TRP A 285 4.93 -3.16 -11.88
CA TRP A 285 4.47 -1.90 -12.42
C TRP A 285 3.75 -2.09 -13.77
N SER A 286 4.28 -2.91 -14.67
CA SER A 286 3.62 -3.24 -15.95
C SER A 286 2.24 -3.88 -15.74
N TYR A 287 2.09 -4.76 -14.75
CA TYR A 287 0.79 -5.31 -14.39
C TYR A 287 -0.14 -4.24 -13.80
N ALA A 288 0.38 -3.34 -12.96
CA ALA A 288 -0.37 -2.21 -12.42
C ALA A 288 -0.85 -1.26 -13.53
N ALA A 289 -0.03 -1.02 -14.54
CA ALA A 289 -0.40 -0.26 -15.74
C ALA A 289 -1.37 -0.99 -16.68
N GLY A 290 -1.66 -2.29 -16.43
CA GLY A 290 -2.59 -3.10 -17.23
C GLY A 290 -1.98 -3.77 -18.46
N ILE A 291 -0.65 -3.73 -18.62
CA ILE A 291 0.04 -4.27 -19.80
C ILE A 291 0.89 -5.52 -19.52
N GLY A 292 1.13 -5.87 -18.27
CA GLY A 292 2.05 -6.95 -17.89
C GLY A 292 1.75 -8.30 -18.52
N HIS A 293 0.48 -8.56 -18.88
CA HIS A 293 0.07 -9.78 -19.59
C HIS A 293 0.40 -9.76 -21.10
N LYS A 294 0.71 -8.59 -21.67
CA LYS A 294 1.09 -8.40 -23.07
C LYS A 294 2.59 -8.49 -23.29
N GLU A 295 3.36 -8.30 -22.24
CA GLU A 295 4.82 -8.33 -22.25
C GLU A 295 5.36 -9.73 -22.03
N LYS A 296 6.50 -10.03 -22.66
CA LYS A 296 7.18 -11.34 -22.52
C LYS A 296 8.21 -11.25 -21.39
N TRP A 297 7.83 -11.75 -20.24
CA TRP A 297 8.69 -11.86 -19.07
C TRP A 297 9.33 -13.24 -18.98
N THR A 298 10.66 -13.30 -19.06
CA THR A 298 11.46 -14.51 -18.86
C THR A 298 12.48 -14.29 -17.75
N LYS A 299 13.08 -15.35 -17.22
CA LYS A 299 14.17 -15.20 -16.25
C LYS A 299 15.34 -14.44 -16.91
N GLY A 300 15.75 -13.34 -16.30
CA GLY A 300 16.82 -12.47 -16.81
C GLY A 300 16.36 -11.40 -17.81
N THR A 301 15.06 -11.21 -18.02
CA THR A 301 14.57 -10.04 -18.78
C THR A 301 14.87 -8.77 -17.98
N THR A 302 15.69 -7.89 -18.57
CA THR A 302 15.93 -6.56 -18.02
C THR A 302 14.88 -5.56 -18.52
N PRO A 303 14.67 -4.42 -17.82
CA PRO A 303 13.84 -3.32 -18.31
C PRO A 303 14.24 -2.84 -19.70
N GLU A 304 15.55 -2.76 -20.00
CA GLU A 304 16.08 -2.41 -21.31
C GLU A 304 15.60 -3.38 -22.40
N MET A 305 15.74 -4.70 -22.15
CA MET A 305 15.26 -5.74 -23.07
C MET A 305 13.75 -5.69 -23.27
N ARG A 306 12.99 -5.36 -22.21
CA ARG A 306 11.55 -5.23 -22.26
C ARG A 306 11.14 -4.01 -23.10
N MET A 307 11.75 -2.86 -22.87
CA MET A 307 11.45 -1.65 -23.65
C MET A 307 11.66 -1.87 -25.14
N ALA A 308 12.65 -2.68 -25.50
CA ALA A 308 12.89 -3.03 -26.91
C ALA A 308 11.73 -3.84 -27.55
N GLN A 309 10.84 -4.46 -26.75
CA GLN A 309 9.69 -5.22 -27.27
C GLN A 309 8.58 -4.32 -27.84
N LYS A 310 8.54 -3.02 -27.49
CA LYS A 310 7.59 -2.01 -27.98
C LYS A 310 6.16 -2.50 -28.03
N ALA A 311 5.57 -2.83 -26.88
CA ALA A 311 4.19 -3.33 -26.82
C ALA A 311 3.13 -2.33 -27.32
N GLY A 312 3.50 -1.07 -27.48
CA GLY A 312 2.75 -0.08 -28.24
C GLY A 312 1.50 0.51 -27.59
N ASP A 313 1.21 0.13 -26.35
CA ASP A 313 0.06 0.66 -25.63
C ASP A 313 0.47 1.86 -24.72
N TYR A 314 -0.43 2.82 -24.61
CA TYR A 314 -0.34 3.93 -23.67
C TYR A 314 -1.20 3.64 -22.42
N PRO A 315 -1.04 4.37 -21.32
CA PRO A 315 -1.88 4.19 -20.12
C PRO A 315 -3.39 4.30 -20.41
N TRP A 316 -3.78 4.99 -21.47
CA TRP A 316 -5.17 5.17 -21.91
C TRP A 316 -5.57 4.27 -23.10
N GLY A 317 -4.70 3.44 -23.64
CA GLY A 317 -4.97 2.54 -24.77
C GLY A 317 -4.03 2.75 -25.96
N LYS A 318 -4.53 2.59 -27.19
CA LYS A 318 -3.68 2.51 -28.40
C LYS A 318 -3.49 3.83 -29.16
N ASN A 319 -4.37 4.78 -28.97
CA ASN A 319 -4.39 6.00 -29.79
C ASN A 319 -3.49 7.07 -29.19
N TYR A 320 -2.71 7.72 -30.03
CA TYR A 320 -1.91 8.90 -29.69
C TYR A 320 -2.25 10.03 -30.69
N PRO A 321 -2.39 11.27 -30.23
CA PRO A 321 -2.45 11.71 -28.84
C PRO A 321 -3.73 11.25 -28.11
N PRO A 322 -3.77 11.35 -26.76
CA PRO A 322 -5.01 11.08 -26.02
C PRO A 322 -6.07 12.14 -26.33
N LYS A 323 -7.33 11.82 -26.15
CA LYS A 323 -8.40 12.81 -26.28
C LYS A 323 -8.46 13.67 -25.01
N THR A 324 -8.48 14.99 -25.17
CA THR A 324 -8.61 15.94 -24.06
C THR A 324 -9.81 15.64 -23.14
N ALA A 325 -10.95 15.26 -23.72
CA ALA A 325 -12.15 14.91 -22.95
C ALA A 325 -11.98 13.70 -22.02
N ASP A 326 -11.02 12.83 -22.28
CA ASP A 326 -10.80 11.62 -21.48
C ASP A 326 -9.99 11.88 -20.20
N ARG A 327 -9.30 13.04 -20.09
CA ARG A 327 -8.46 13.45 -18.95
C ARG A 327 -7.61 12.30 -18.41
N VAL A 328 -6.81 11.73 -19.28
CA VAL A 328 -6.12 10.45 -19.02
C VAL A 328 -4.88 10.58 -18.14
N GLY A 329 -4.29 11.76 -18.02
CA GLY A 329 -3.09 12.01 -17.22
C GLY A 329 -2.51 13.39 -17.47
N ASN A 330 -1.56 13.80 -16.65
CA ASN A 330 -0.85 15.07 -16.75
C ASN A 330 0.47 14.86 -17.51
N TYR A 331 0.57 15.47 -18.68
CA TYR A 331 1.72 15.37 -19.58
C TYR A 331 2.16 16.75 -20.06
N ALA A 332 3.31 16.82 -20.76
CA ALA A 332 3.73 18.06 -21.42
C ALA A 332 2.77 18.36 -22.59
N ASP A 333 1.76 19.15 -22.34
CA ASP A 333 0.66 19.48 -23.23
C ASP A 333 0.59 20.97 -23.60
N LEU A 334 -0.51 21.40 -24.20
CA LEU A 334 -0.71 22.79 -24.56
C LEU A 334 -0.74 23.72 -23.34
N SER A 335 -1.30 23.30 -22.20
CA SER A 335 -1.34 24.12 -20.98
C SER A 335 0.06 24.42 -20.44
N ARG A 336 0.96 23.44 -20.54
CA ARG A 336 2.37 23.64 -20.21
C ARG A 336 3.05 24.55 -21.22
N HIS A 337 2.86 24.34 -22.51
CA HIS A 337 3.50 25.11 -23.60
C HIS A 337 3.17 26.60 -23.51
N GLU A 338 1.95 26.97 -23.18
CA GLU A 338 1.54 28.37 -22.99
C GLU A 338 2.34 29.08 -21.87
N LYS A 339 2.85 28.34 -20.90
CA LYS A 339 3.65 28.86 -19.79
C LYS A 339 5.15 28.76 -20.05
N PHE A 340 5.60 27.70 -20.73
CA PHE A 340 6.99 27.38 -20.98
C PHE A 340 7.23 27.25 -22.49
N GLU A 341 7.33 28.41 -23.16
CA GLU A 341 7.59 28.48 -24.60
C GLU A 341 8.94 27.80 -24.96
N GLY A 342 8.90 26.98 -26.02
CA GLY A 342 10.11 26.31 -26.54
C GLY A 342 10.28 24.85 -26.06
N ASP A 343 9.56 24.41 -25.03
CA ASP A 343 9.60 23.00 -24.62
C ASP A 343 8.76 22.13 -25.58
N PRO A 344 9.18 20.89 -25.88
CA PRO A 344 8.36 19.94 -26.61
C PRO A 344 7.05 19.62 -25.87
N PHE A 345 5.95 19.55 -26.60
CA PHE A 345 4.62 19.28 -26.02
C PHE A 345 3.73 18.48 -26.97
N ILE A 346 2.64 17.93 -26.45
CA ILE A 346 1.60 17.22 -27.19
C ILE A 346 0.59 18.25 -27.70
N SER A 347 0.66 18.62 -28.99
CA SER A 347 -0.10 19.73 -29.58
C SER A 347 -1.60 19.57 -29.55
N ASP A 348 -2.09 18.31 -29.63
CA ASP A 348 -3.52 18.00 -29.73
C ASP A 348 -4.12 17.51 -28.40
N TYR A 349 -3.46 17.81 -27.29
CA TYR A 349 -3.88 17.45 -25.93
C TYR A 349 -3.79 18.66 -25.01
N THR A 350 -4.75 18.75 -24.08
CA THR A 350 -4.66 19.68 -22.95
C THR A 350 -5.33 19.02 -21.73
N ASP A 351 -4.61 18.97 -20.61
CA ASP A 351 -5.13 18.48 -19.33
C ASP A 351 -5.51 19.63 -18.38
N GLY A 352 -5.11 20.86 -18.71
CA GLY A 352 -5.42 22.08 -17.95
C GLY A 352 -4.46 22.33 -16.79
N VAL A 353 -3.33 21.60 -16.70
CA VAL A 353 -2.37 21.72 -15.60
C VAL A 353 -0.99 22.06 -16.15
N VAL A 354 -0.37 23.09 -15.59
CA VAL A 354 0.93 23.59 -16.06
C VAL A 354 2.12 22.82 -15.50
N ALA A 355 1.95 22.27 -14.29
CA ALA A 355 2.98 21.54 -13.56
C ALA A 355 2.39 20.24 -12.97
N THR A 356 2.82 19.79 -11.79
CA THR A 356 2.20 18.63 -11.14
C THR A 356 0.78 18.96 -10.65
N ALA A 357 -0.13 18.01 -10.78
CA ALA A 357 -1.49 18.07 -10.24
C ALA A 357 -1.57 17.36 -8.88
N PRO A 358 -2.53 17.71 -8.01
CA PRO A 358 -2.87 16.88 -6.87
C PRO A 358 -3.18 15.44 -7.33
N VAL A 359 -2.71 14.44 -6.58
CA VAL A 359 -2.95 13.03 -6.93
C VAL A 359 -4.44 12.75 -7.08
N MET A 360 -4.80 11.81 -7.94
CA MET A 360 -6.20 11.44 -8.28
C MET A 360 -6.99 12.53 -9.03
N SER A 361 -6.30 13.48 -9.63
CA SER A 361 -6.94 14.51 -10.49
C SER A 361 -7.41 13.97 -11.83
N PHE A 362 -6.90 12.82 -12.25
CA PHE A 362 -7.18 12.20 -13.54
C PHE A 362 -7.92 10.88 -13.39
N LYS A 363 -8.30 10.31 -14.52
CA LYS A 363 -9.05 9.06 -14.54
C LYS A 363 -8.22 7.87 -14.07
N GLN A 364 -8.77 7.05 -13.19
CA GLN A 364 -8.17 5.78 -12.81
C GLN A 364 -8.12 4.79 -14.00
N ASN A 365 -7.13 3.92 -14.01
CA ASN A 365 -7.05 2.83 -14.97
C ASN A 365 -7.99 1.67 -14.60
N GLU A 366 -7.98 0.58 -15.42
CA GLU A 366 -8.83 -0.60 -15.18
C GLU A 366 -8.50 -1.37 -13.90
N GLN A 367 -7.32 -1.14 -13.29
CA GLN A 367 -6.93 -1.70 -12.00
C GLN A 367 -7.40 -0.85 -10.81
N GLY A 368 -8.00 0.32 -11.08
CA GLY A 368 -8.43 1.26 -10.04
C GLY A 368 -7.31 2.17 -9.51
N LEU A 369 -6.20 2.28 -10.25
CA LEU A 369 -5.05 3.09 -9.89
C LEU A 369 -5.09 4.42 -10.66
N TYR A 370 -4.76 5.50 -9.96
CA TYR A 370 -4.65 6.86 -10.52
C TYR A 370 -3.20 7.18 -10.85
N ASP A 371 -3.02 8.07 -11.80
CA ASP A 371 -1.73 8.69 -12.13
C ASP A 371 -0.60 7.69 -12.46
N ILE A 372 -0.95 6.41 -12.78
CA ILE A 372 0.02 5.38 -13.19
C ILE A 372 0.75 5.74 -14.49
N GLY A 373 0.33 6.78 -15.14
CA GLY A 373 0.98 7.40 -16.28
C GLY A 373 0.74 8.89 -16.28
N GLY A 374 1.81 9.67 -16.43
CA GLY A 374 1.82 11.12 -16.32
C GLY A 374 2.06 11.61 -14.89
N ASN A 375 1.80 12.87 -14.64
CA ASN A 375 2.00 13.60 -13.39
C ASN A 375 3.45 13.56 -12.89
N VAL A 376 3.91 12.50 -12.19
CA VAL A 376 5.33 12.30 -11.89
C VAL A 376 5.77 10.89 -12.27
N ALA A 377 7.01 10.75 -12.71
CA ALA A 377 7.61 9.45 -13.01
C ALA A 377 7.86 8.67 -11.71
N GLU A 378 7.63 7.37 -11.75
CA GLU A 378 7.63 6.48 -10.60
C GLU A 378 8.86 5.56 -10.57
N TRP A 379 9.53 5.50 -9.41
CA TRP A 379 10.63 4.59 -9.18
C TRP A 379 10.16 3.14 -9.14
N VAL A 380 10.89 2.25 -9.85
CA VAL A 380 10.79 0.80 -9.65
C VAL A 380 12.13 0.24 -9.14
N SER A 381 12.09 -0.92 -8.50
CA SER A 381 13.25 -1.48 -7.80
C SER A 381 14.29 -2.12 -8.72
N ASP A 382 13.98 -2.26 -10.01
CA ASP A 382 14.88 -2.91 -10.95
C ASP A 382 15.94 -1.96 -11.46
N TRP A 383 17.08 -2.54 -11.81
CA TRP A 383 18.11 -1.87 -12.55
C TRP A 383 17.74 -1.85 -14.04
N TRP A 384 18.09 -0.76 -14.73
CA TRP A 384 17.83 -0.63 -16.17
C TRP A 384 18.50 -1.74 -16.97
N ASN A 385 19.74 -2.04 -16.62
CA ASN A 385 20.61 -2.96 -17.33
C ASN A 385 21.45 -3.85 -16.38
N ASP A 386 22.17 -4.80 -16.95
CA ASP A 386 22.95 -5.78 -16.20
C ASP A 386 24.14 -5.17 -15.42
N ASP A 387 24.68 -4.03 -15.85
CA ASP A 387 25.80 -3.35 -15.19
C ASP A 387 25.38 -2.61 -13.89
N LYS A 388 24.07 -2.51 -13.65
CA LYS A 388 23.46 -1.89 -12.46
C LYS A 388 23.90 -0.42 -12.24
N SER A 389 24.06 0.31 -13.32
CA SER A 389 24.45 1.73 -13.30
C SER A 389 23.28 2.69 -13.17
N LEU A 390 22.08 2.29 -13.64
CA LEU A 390 20.89 3.13 -13.71
C LEU A 390 19.66 2.42 -13.12
N TYR A 391 18.91 3.15 -12.32
CA TYR A 391 17.58 2.74 -11.88
C TYR A 391 16.52 3.12 -12.91
N VAL A 392 15.36 2.47 -12.84
CA VAL A 392 14.26 2.67 -13.77
C VAL A 392 13.21 3.61 -13.20
N LEU A 393 12.77 4.55 -14.02
CA LEU A 393 11.57 5.35 -13.83
C LEU A 393 10.51 4.92 -14.84
N ARG A 394 9.25 4.91 -14.42
CA ARG A 394 8.10 4.52 -15.24
C ARG A 394 7.03 5.61 -15.26
N GLY A 395 6.12 5.52 -16.25
CA GLY A 395 4.89 6.31 -16.32
C GLY A 395 4.99 7.64 -17.06
N GLY A 396 6.18 8.18 -17.22
CA GLY A 396 6.34 9.56 -17.70
C GLY A 396 5.90 10.58 -16.65
N SER A 397 5.82 11.85 -17.03
CA SER A 397 5.48 12.93 -16.10
C SER A 397 4.91 14.15 -16.83
N TRP A 398 4.51 15.17 -16.09
CA TRP A 398 4.03 16.46 -16.59
C TRP A 398 4.97 17.19 -17.57
N ILE A 399 6.24 16.78 -17.68
CA ILE A 399 7.21 17.30 -18.65
C ILE A 399 7.45 16.34 -19.83
N THR A 400 6.78 15.21 -19.87
CA THR A 400 7.01 14.19 -20.90
C THR A 400 6.05 14.37 -22.07
N SER A 401 6.61 14.53 -23.28
CA SER A 401 5.86 14.65 -24.55
C SER A 401 6.22 13.57 -25.57
N SER A 402 7.34 12.87 -25.35
CA SER A 402 7.80 11.80 -26.25
C SER A 402 6.86 10.59 -26.21
N THR A 403 6.45 10.12 -27.38
CA THR A 403 5.60 8.93 -27.51
C THR A 403 6.24 7.68 -26.91
N ASP A 404 7.57 7.56 -26.94
CA ASP A 404 8.27 6.41 -26.42
C ASP A 404 8.36 6.44 -24.89
N ASP A 405 8.47 7.61 -24.28
CA ASP A 405 8.57 7.78 -22.82
C ASP A 405 7.19 7.72 -22.11
N ILE A 406 6.11 8.01 -22.85
CA ILE A 406 4.73 7.97 -22.33
C ILE A 406 4.16 6.54 -22.41
N ARG A 407 4.70 5.68 -23.26
CA ARG A 407 4.21 4.29 -23.37
C ARG A 407 4.30 3.57 -22.04
N SER A 408 3.33 2.74 -21.78
CA SER A 408 3.32 1.89 -20.60
C SER A 408 4.41 0.80 -20.66
N SER A 409 4.94 0.52 -21.86
CA SER A 409 5.96 -0.53 -22.09
C SER A 409 7.37 0.04 -22.21
#